data_cf133733e706f9791b6d1be13487efe1
#
_entry.id   cf133733e706f9791b6d1be13487efe1
#
_cell.length_a   1.000
_cell.length_b   1.000
_cell.length_c   1.000
_cell.angle_alpha   90.00
_cell.angle_beta   90.00
_cell.angle_gamma   90.00
#
_symmetry.space_group_name_H-M   'P 1'
#
loop_
_entity.id
_entity.type
_entity.pdbx_description
1 polymer ?
#
loop_
_entity_poly.entity_id
_entity_poly.type
_entity_poly.pdbx_seq_one_letter_code
_entity_poly.pdbx_strand_id
1 'polypeptide(L)'
;MGTINNAFVLGHLGAAPTLRTTQKGTPVAELSIATNRRIDTDDNTTFDTTWHKVKLWGARAELAAAHLKKGDAVAVGGRMCSEEWTDSSGQARKRTVIVGQQLTLLGGSRRAAA
;
A
#
# COMPACT_ATOMS: atom_id res chain seq x y z
N MET A 1 -17.82 -13.49 -20.76
CA MET A 1 -16.38 -13.20 -20.92
C MET A 1 -15.76 -12.82 -19.60
N GLY A 2 -14.64 -13.41 -19.26
CA GLY A 2 -13.98 -13.14 -18.00
C GLY A 2 -12.93 -12.05 -18.10
N THR A 3 -12.69 -11.39 -16.99
CA THR A 3 -11.61 -10.40 -16.87
C THR A 3 -10.80 -10.73 -15.63
N ILE A 4 -9.57 -10.25 -15.61
CA ILE A 4 -8.67 -10.43 -14.47
C ILE A 4 -8.12 -9.07 -14.08
N ASN A 5 -8.19 -8.79 -12.79
CA ASN A 5 -7.59 -7.60 -12.23
C ASN A 5 -6.96 -8.00 -10.91
N ASN A 6 -5.65 -8.14 -10.90
CA ASN A 6 -4.94 -8.69 -9.76
C ASN A 6 -3.65 -7.91 -9.55
N ALA A 7 -3.37 -7.59 -8.31
CA ALA A 7 -2.15 -6.89 -7.93
C ALA A 7 -1.59 -7.53 -6.67
N PHE A 8 -0.28 -7.63 -6.61
CA PHE A 8 0.40 -8.15 -5.44
C PHE A 8 1.66 -7.35 -5.20
N VAL A 9 1.81 -6.81 -4.00
CA VAL A 9 3.01 -6.05 -3.63
C VAL A 9 3.55 -6.55 -2.31
N LEU A 10 4.86 -6.62 -2.23
CA LEU A 10 5.58 -6.91 -1.00
C LEU A 10 6.65 -5.84 -0.87
N GLY A 11 6.60 -5.09 0.19
CA GLY A 11 7.55 -4.01 0.39
C GLY A 11 7.50 -3.49 1.80
N HIS A 12 7.96 -2.25 1.98
CA HIS A 12 8.07 -1.65 3.30
C HIS A 12 7.23 -0.40 3.38
N LEU A 13 6.64 -0.18 4.55
CA LEU A 13 5.81 0.99 4.78
C LEU A 13 6.66 2.25 4.91
N GLY A 14 6.24 3.29 4.20
CA GLY A 14 6.90 4.59 4.29
C GLY A 14 6.41 5.43 5.45
N ALA A 15 5.27 5.03 6.04
CA ALA A 15 4.69 5.72 7.19
C ALA A 15 3.77 4.75 7.90
N ALA A 16 3.40 5.07 9.14
CA ALA A 16 2.40 4.27 9.84
C ALA A 16 1.07 4.33 9.08
N PRO A 17 0.27 3.24 9.12
CA PRO A 17 -1.03 3.26 8.45
C PRO A 17 -1.93 4.36 9.01
N THR A 18 -2.69 4.99 8.14
CA THR A 18 -3.69 5.97 8.53
C THR A 18 -5.03 5.28 8.62
N LEU A 19 -5.62 5.28 9.80
CA LEU A 19 -6.92 4.65 10.02
C LEU A 19 -7.99 5.71 10.20
N ARG A 20 -9.10 5.52 9.52
CA ARG A 20 -10.27 6.39 9.69
C ARG A 20 -11.52 5.55 9.53
N THR A 21 -12.64 6.15 9.89
CA THR A 21 -13.94 5.48 9.83
C THR A 21 -14.82 6.20 8.83
N THR A 22 -15.48 5.45 7.97
CA THR A 22 -16.42 6.03 7.01
C THR A 22 -17.69 6.47 7.72
N GLN A 23 -18.55 7.19 6.99
CA GLN A 23 -19.83 7.64 7.54
C GLN A 23 -20.69 6.47 8.00
N LYS A 24 -20.52 5.31 7.38
CA LYS A 24 -21.28 4.12 7.76
C LYS A 24 -20.64 3.33 8.90
N GLY A 25 -19.53 3.83 9.43
CA GLY A 25 -18.85 3.17 10.54
C GLY A 25 -17.84 2.11 10.16
N THR A 26 -17.49 2.01 8.89
CA THR A 26 -16.53 1.00 8.42
C THR A 26 -15.11 1.53 8.56
N PRO A 27 -14.19 0.78 9.21
CA PRO A 27 -12.79 1.20 9.26
C PRO A 27 -12.13 1.10 7.88
N VAL A 28 -11.31 2.09 7.57
CA VAL A 28 -10.51 2.14 6.34
C VAL A 28 -9.10 2.51 6.70
N ALA A 29 -8.13 1.71 6.29
CA ALA A 29 -6.72 2.03 6.47
C ALA A 29 -6.08 2.30 5.12
N GLU A 30 -5.22 3.29 5.07
CA GLU A 30 -4.45 3.61 3.88
C GLU A 30 -2.99 3.40 4.18
N LEU A 31 -2.31 2.67 3.28
CA LEU A 31 -0.91 2.34 3.41
C LEU A 31 -0.15 2.86 2.20
N SER A 32 1.11 3.28 2.44
CA SER A 32 2.05 3.57 1.36
C SER A 32 3.16 2.53 1.44
N ILE A 33 3.26 1.71 0.42
CA ILE A 33 4.24 0.61 0.37
C ILE A 33 5.26 0.93 -0.70
N ALA A 34 6.54 0.90 -0.32
CA ALA A 34 7.64 1.12 -1.24
C ALA A 34 8.18 -0.22 -1.74
N THR A 35 8.28 -0.35 -3.05
CA THR A 35 9.00 -1.45 -3.66
C THR A 35 10.22 -0.88 -4.37
N ASN A 36 11.35 -1.57 -4.25
CA ASN A 36 12.60 -1.11 -4.83
C ASN A 36 13.03 -2.07 -5.92
N ARG A 37 13.42 -1.51 -7.04
CA ARG A 37 14.00 -2.28 -8.13
C ARG A 37 15.46 -1.88 -8.28
N ARG A 38 16.35 -2.87 -8.32
CA ARG A 38 17.77 -2.63 -8.52
C ARG A 38 18.05 -2.40 -9.99
N ILE A 39 18.80 -1.36 -10.28
CA ILE A 39 19.24 -1.05 -11.64
C ILE A 39 20.76 -1.05 -11.66
N ASP A 40 21.32 -1.97 -12.42
CA ASP A 40 22.78 -2.07 -12.59
C ASP A 40 23.17 -1.52 -13.95
N THR A 41 24.12 -0.58 -13.93
CA THR A 41 24.77 -0.11 -15.14
C THR A 41 26.25 -0.45 -15.02
N ASP A 42 27.02 -0.22 -16.10
CA ASP A 42 28.43 -0.57 -16.12
C ASP A 42 29.20 0.02 -14.96
N ASP A 43 28.84 1.23 -14.54
CA ASP A 43 29.60 1.96 -13.53
C ASP A 43 28.88 2.11 -12.22
N ASN A 44 27.62 1.69 -12.14
CA ASN A 44 26.78 2.12 -11.02
C ASN A 44 25.70 1.11 -10.68
N THR A 45 25.34 1.07 -9.40
CA THR A 45 24.13 0.40 -8.94
C THR A 45 23.21 1.45 -8.34
N THR A 46 22.00 1.55 -8.87
CA THR A 46 20.99 2.45 -8.33
C THR A 46 19.72 1.68 -8.04
N PHE A 47 18.81 2.33 -7.31
CA PHE A 47 17.52 1.74 -6.99
C PHE A 47 16.42 2.67 -7.45
N ASP A 48 15.40 2.06 -8.03
CA ASP A 48 14.20 2.76 -8.45
C ASP A 48 13.09 2.37 -7.48
N THR A 49 12.51 3.36 -6.82
CA THR A 49 11.47 3.13 -5.82
C THR A 49 10.12 3.50 -6.39
N THR A 50 9.19 2.57 -6.27
CA THR A 50 7.80 2.80 -6.62
C THR A 50 6.96 2.79 -5.36
N TRP A 51 6.11 3.79 -5.22
CA TRP A 51 5.20 3.91 -4.08
C TRP A 51 3.82 3.45 -4.49
N HIS A 52 3.29 2.50 -3.73
CA HIS A 52 1.97 1.94 -3.98
C HIS A 52 1.01 2.38 -2.89
N LYS A 53 -0.14 2.90 -3.30
CA LYS A 53 -1.20 3.23 -2.36
C LYS A 53 -2.12 2.04 -2.23
N VAL A 54 -2.34 1.62 -0.99
CA VAL A 54 -3.16 0.46 -0.68
C VAL A 54 -4.24 0.87 0.29
N LYS A 55 -5.47 0.43 0.03
CA LYS A 55 -6.58 0.62 0.94
C LYS A 55 -7.05 -0.71 1.47
N LEU A 56 -7.28 -0.75 2.77
CA LEU A 56 -7.81 -1.92 3.47
C LEU A 56 -9.10 -1.52 4.16
N TRP A 57 -10.04 -2.44 4.21
CA TRP A 57 -11.37 -2.19 4.76
C TRP A 57 -11.67 -3.19 5.87
N GLY A 58 -12.43 -2.72 6.87
CA GLY A 58 -12.94 -3.59 7.92
C GLY A 58 -11.86 -4.17 8.81
N ALA A 59 -11.93 -5.47 9.03
CA ALA A 59 -11.00 -6.15 9.93
C ALA A 59 -9.55 -6.05 9.49
N ARG A 60 -9.30 -6.04 8.18
CA ARG A 60 -7.94 -5.88 7.67
C ARG A 60 -7.39 -4.50 7.98
N ALA A 61 -8.26 -3.48 7.91
CA ALA A 61 -7.85 -2.11 8.24
C ALA A 61 -7.47 -2.01 9.72
N GLU A 62 -8.26 -2.61 10.58
CA GLU A 62 -7.97 -2.58 12.01
C GLU A 62 -6.71 -3.37 12.35
N LEU A 63 -6.52 -4.51 11.70
CA LEU A 63 -5.32 -5.31 11.90
C LEU A 63 -4.07 -4.54 11.49
N ALA A 64 -4.11 -3.89 10.35
CA ALA A 64 -2.97 -3.11 9.87
C ALA A 64 -2.65 -1.96 10.82
N ALA A 65 -3.67 -1.23 11.25
CA ALA A 65 -3.47 -0.09 12.14
C ALA A 65 -2.92 -0.52 13.50
N ALA A 66 -3.31 -1.70 13.96
CA ALA A 66 -2.88 -2.19 15.27
C ALA A 66 -1.44 -2.71 15.28
N HIS A 67 -0.98 -3.26 14.17
CA HIS A 67 0.28 -4.01 14.16
C HIS A 67 1.37 -3.46 13.25
N LEU A 68 1.05 -2.57 12.32
CA LEU A 68 2.04 -2.08 11.36
C LEU A 68 2.58 -0.73 11.76
N LYS A 69 3.87 -0.53 11.50
CA LYS A 69 4.57 0.71 11.78
C LYS A 69 5.39 1.09 10.56
N LYS A 70 5.85 2.33 10.54
CA LYS A 70 6.79 2.79 9.52
C LYS A 70 7.98 1.84 9.45
N GLY A 71 8.32 1.42 8.23
CA GLY A 71 9.46 0.54 8.00
C GLY A 71 9.14 -0.94 8.02
N ASP A 72 7.94 -1.32 8.47
CA ASP A 72 7.59 -2.74 8.53
C ASP A 72 7.39 -3.31 7.12
N ALA A 73 7.76 -4.58 6.98
CA ALA A 73 7.53 -5.30 5.75
C ALA A 73 6.12 -5.88 5.73
N VAL A 74 5.48 -5.79 4.58
CA VAL A 74 4.10 -6.25 4.43
C VAL A 74 3.86 -6.72 3.00
N ALA A 75 3.05 -7.75 2.85
CA ALA A 75 2.60 -8.22 1.55
C ALA A 75 1.09 -8.03 1.45
N VAL A 76 0.64 -7.45 0.35
CA VAL A 76 -0.78 -7.21 0.10
C VAL A 76 -1.14 -7.74 -1.27
N GLY A 77 -2.20 -8.52 -1.31
CA GLY A 77 -2.77 -8.97 -2.57
C GLY A 77 -4.18 -8.40 -2.72
N GLY A 78 -4.56 -8.05 -3.93
CA GLY A 78 -5.88 -7.52 -4.18
C GLY A 78 -6.05 -7.12 -5.62
N ARG A 79 -6.83 -6.06 -5.83
CA ARG A 79 -7.12 -5.58 -7.17
C ARG A 79 -6.81 -4.09 -7.28
N MET A 80 -6.56 -3.65 -8.48
CA MET A 80 -6.29 -2.24 -8.76
C MET A 80 -7.61 -1.52 -9.02
N CYS A 81 -7.75 -0.35 -8.43
CA CYS A 81 -8.93 0.49 -8.61
C CYS A 81 -8.50 1.91 -8.91
N SER A 82 -9.30 2.61 -9.69
CA SER A 82 -9.10 4.03 -9.91
C SER A 82 -9.97 4.82 -8.95
N GLU A 83 -9.37 5.82 -8.32
CA GLU A 83 -10.09 6.78 -7.50
C GLU A 83 -10.09 8.13 -8.19
N GLU A 84 -11.23 8.78 -8.22
CA GLU A 84 -11.37 10.10 -8.81
C GLU A 84 -11.94 11.05 -7.76
N TRP A 85 -11.41 12.26 -7.74
CA TRP A 85 -11.91 13.28 -6.84
C TRP A 85 -11.63 14.66 -7.45
N THR A 86 -12.27 15.66 -6.88
CA THR A 86 -12.03 17.05 -7.26
C THR A 86 -11.24 17.70 -6.14
N ASP A 87 -10.09 18.29 -6.48
CA ASP A 87 -9.27 18.94 -5.47
C ASP A 87 -9.83 20.31 -5.09
N SER A 88 -9.16 20.97 -4.14
CA SER A 88 -9.62 22.26 -3.62
C SER A 88 -9.63 23.36 -4.66
N SER A 89 -8.87 23.21 -5.74
CA SER A 89 -8.86 24.19 -6.84
C SER A 89 -9.90 23.91 -7.90
N GLY A 90 -10.69 22.84 -7.73
CA GLY A 90 -11.74 22.48 -8.69
C GLY A 90 -11.29 21.59 -9.82
N GLN A 91 -10.04 21.13 -9.78
CA GLN A 91 -9.51 20.23 -10.81
C GLN A 91 -9.84 18.79 -10.52
N ALA A 92 -10.22 18.05 -11.55
CA ALA A 92 -10.43 16.62 -11.44
C ALA A 92 -9.09 15.91 -11.27
N ARG A 93 -9.02 15.02 -10.29
CA ARG A 93 -7.83 14.22 -10.00
C ARG A 93 -8.17 12.76 -10.06
N LYS A 94 -7.17 11.95 -10.37
CA LYS A 94 -7.32 10.52 -10.51
C LYS A 94 -6.06 9.84 -10.05
N ARG A 95 -6.22 8.72 -9.34
CA ARG A 95 -5.07 7.89 -8.96
C ARG A 95 -5.47 6.43 -8.95
N THR A 96 -4.46 5.56 -9.05
CA THR A 96 -4.66 4.13 -8.94
C THR A 96 -4.31 3.68 -7.53
N VAL A 97 -5.20 2.90 -6.93
CA VAL A 97 -4.97 2.31 -5.62
C VAL A 97 -5.17 0.80 -5.70
N ILE A 98 -4.55 0.08 -4.77
CA ILE A 98 -4.77 -1.35 -4.62
C ILE A 98 -5.74 -1.53 -3.47
N VAL A 99 -6.87 -2.19 -3.74
CA VAL A 99 -7.80 -2.57 -2.68
C VAL A 99 -7.35 -3.93 -2.19
N GLY A 100 -6.85 -3.97 -0.94
CA GLY A 100 -6.28 -5.19 -0.39
C GLY A 100 -7.35 -6.19 0.00
N GLN A 101 -7.20 -7.41 -0.47
CA GLN A 101 -8.07 -8.52 -0.15
C GLN A 101 -7.34 -9.55 0.69
N GLN A 102 -6.02 -9.54 0.65
CA GLN A 102 -5.15 -10.39 1.45
C GLN A 102 -4.06 -9.54 2.06
N LEU A 103 -3.76 -9.80 3.32
CA LEU A 103 -2.74 -9.04 4.04
C LEU A 103 -1.88 -10.00 4.82
N THR A 104 -0.56 -9.91 4.62
CA THR A 104 0.41 -10.72 5.37
C THR A 104 1.40 -9.79 6.05
N LEU A 105 1.48 -9.87 7.35
CA LEU A 105 2.40 -9.08 8.16
C LEU A 105 3.73 -9.83 8.26
N LEU A 106 4.79 -9.21 7.77
CA LEU A 106 6.10 -9.85 7.70
C LEU A 106 7.06 -9.38 8.78
N GLY A 107 6.63 -8.42 9.58
CA GLY A 107 7.42 -7.94 10.70
C GLY A 107 8.24 -6.71 10.36
N GLY A 108 8.97 -6.23 11.36
CA GLY A 108 9.74 -5.01 11.21
C GLY A 108 11.03 -5.23 10.45
N SER A 109 11.53 -4.16 9.84
CA SER A 109 12.78 -4.22 9.10
C SER A 109 13.96 -4.62 9.99
N ARG A 110 13.93 -4.26 11.26
CA ARG A 110 14.99 -4.62 12.19
C ARG A 110 15.06 -6.12 12.44
N ARG A 111 13.98 -6.85 12.25
CA ARG A 111 14.00 -8.30 12.40
C ARG A 111 14.78 -8.97 11.30
N ALA A 112 14.72 -8.40 10.12
CA ALA A 112 15.48 -8.95 9.01
C ALA A 112 16.97 -8.83 9.25
N ALA A 113 17.38 -7.88 10.08
CA ALA A 113 18.78 -7.68 10.42
C ALA A 113 19.26 -8.52 11.60
N ALA A 114 18.35 -9.12 12.33
CA ALA A 114 18.68 -9.87 13.54
C ALA A 114 19.24 -11.25 13.24
#